data_19a5f084412bbcb908103abe5924e4fe
#
_entry.id   19a5f084412bbcb908103abe5924e4fe
#
_cell.length_a   1.000
_cell.length_b   1.000
_cell.length_c   1.000
_cell.angle_alpha   90.00
_cell.angle_beta   90.00
_cell.angle_gamma   90.00
#
_symmetry.space_group_name_H-M   'P 1'
#
loop_
_entity.id
_entity.type
_entity.pdbx_description
1 polymer ?
#
loop_
_entity_poly.entity_id
_entity_poly.type
_entity_poly.pdbx_seq_one_letter_code
_entity_poly.pdbx_strand_id
1 'polypeptide(L)'
;MNITIDGLKINYTDEGSGKPVLLLHGWGSSNIVYRGIINTLSSRCRLIAPDFPGCGGSDTMTEPWTLEDYSNFVLKFLDALGIKDPIMMGHSHGGRVTLYMTAKGLVNPEKIVLLDAAGLIPKKSFKQKFRAKSFKAIKWFLTLPVIRKFSGGLLDRARRHYGSADYNAAPEVLRRTLVSLVNTDLRDILPSIKCPSLLIWGENADATPLSDAKIIESLIPDAGLCVIKGTGHFSFCERPYEANAIINSFI
;
A
#
# COMPACT_ATOMS: atom_id res chain seq x y z
N MET A 1 -3.34 10.39 -17.64
CA MET A 1 -3.14 9.56 -18.87
C MET A 1 -3.78 8.18 -18.67
N ASN A 2 -3.94 7.39 -19.73
CA ASN A 2 -4.46 6.01 -19.58
C ASN A 2 -3.63 5.04 -20.40
N ILE A 3 -3.47 3.81 -19.90
CA ILE A 3 -2.85 2.67 -20.57
C ILE A 3 -3.66 1.41 -20.28
N THR A 4 -3.61 0.41 -21.15
CA THR A 4 -4.30 -0.88 -20.91
C THR A 4 -3.29 -1.94 -20.50
N ILE A 5 -3.50 -2.56 -19.34
CA ILE A 5 -2.69 -3.66 -18.81
C ILE A 5 -3.61 -4.83 -18.50
N ASP A 6 -3.37 -5.98 -19.13
CA ASP A 6 -4.20 -7.20 -19.01
C ASP A 6 -5.72 -6.94 -19.21
N GLY A 7 -6.07 -6.05 -20.13
CA GLY A 7 -7.47 -5.68 -20.41
C GLY A 7 -8.07 -4.66 -19.45
N LEU A 8 -7.36 -4.25 -18.40
CA LEU A 8 -7.79 -3.19 -17.48
C LEU A 8 -7.26 -1.83 -17.97
N LYS A 9 -8.13 -0.84 -18.05
CA LYS A 9 -7.75 0.55 -18.26
C LYS A 9 -7.16 1.12 -16.97
N ILE A 10 -5.91 1.54 -17.02
CA ILE A 10 -5.16 2.09 -15.89
C ILE A 10 -4.97 3.59 -16.10
N ASN A 11 -5.49 4.38 -15.18
CA ASN A 11 -5.21 5.80 -15.11
C ASN A 11 -3.86 6.02 -14.44
N TYR A 12 -3.05 6.93 -14.99
CA TYR A 12 -1.75 7.28 -14.40
C TYR A 12 -1.32 8.70 -14.71
N THR A 13 -0.41 9.22 -13.91
CA THR A 13 0.32 10.47 -14.13
C THR A 13 1.74 10.11 -14.55
N ASP A 14 2.29 10.88 -15.52
CA ASP A 14 3.68 10.76 -15.99
C ASP A 14 4.17 12.18 -16.27
N GLU A 15 4.97 12.74 -15.38
CA GLU A 15 5.40 14.13 -15.41
C GLU A 15 6.88 14.28 -15.10
N GLY A 16 7.51 15.29 -15.74
CA GLY A 16 8.94 15.57 -15.59
C GLY A 16 9.81 14.75 -16.53
N SER A 17 11.11 14.84 -16.31
CA SER A 17 12.14 14.15 -17.10
C SER A 17 13.34 13.81 -16.23
N GLY A 18 14.17 12.86 -16.67
CA GLY A 18 15.33 12.39 -15.92
C GLY A 18 15.13 11.00 -15.33
N LYS A 19 15.67 10.74 -14.13
CA LYS A 19 15.59 9.43 -13.48
C LYS A 19 14.12 9.06 -13.18
N PRO A 20 13.65 7.87 -13.58
CA PRO A 20 12.28 7.45 -13.30
C PRO A 20 12.06 7.15 -11.82
N VAL A 21 10.98 7.67 -11.28
CA VAL A 21 10.48 7.41 -9.92
C VAL A 21 9.05 6.90 -10.02
N LEU A 22 8.82 5.67 -9.60
CA LEU A 22 7.49 5.08 -9.54
C LEU A 22 6.84 5.36 -8.18
N LEU A 23 5.65 5.94 -8.20
CA LEU A 23 4.89 6.35 -7.03
C LEU A 23 3.66 5.44 -6.86
N LEU A 24 3.63 4.61 -5.82
CA LEU A 24 2.57 3.63 -5.55
C LEU A 24 1.73 4.06 -4.35
N HIS A 25 0.48 4.42 -4.58
CA HIS A 25 -0.43 4.95 -3.56
C HIS A 25 -0.98 3.88 -2.60
N GLY A 26 -1.61 4.33 -1.50
CA GLY A 26 -2.25 3.48 -0.50
C GLY A 26 -3.60 2.89 -0.93
N TRP A 27 -4.13 1.96 -0.15
CA TRP A 27 -5.43 1.35 -0.36
C TRP A 27 -6.55 2.40 -0.41
N GLY A 28 -7.45 2.28 -1.41
CA GLY A 28 -8.60 3.18 -1.56
C GLY A 28 -8.24 4.63 -1.94
N SER A 29 -6.97 4.90 -2.24
CA SER A 29 -6.47 6.21 -2.62
C SER A 29 -6.31 6.34 -4.15
N SER A 30 -5.54 7.30 -4.63
CA SER A 30 -5.19 7.49 -6.03
C SER A 30 -3.86 8.24 -6.17
N ASN A 31 -3.38 8.38 -7.39
CA ASN A 31 -2.14 9.11 -7.71
C ASN A 31 -2.14 10.58 -7.28
N ILE A 32 -3.32 11.16 -7.06
CA ILE A 32 -3.48 12.57 -6.67
C ILE A 32 -2.75 12.92 -5.36
N VAL A 33 -2.60 11.94 -4.45
CA VAL A 33 -1.92 12.16 -3.16
C VAL A 33 -0.45 12.58 -3.34
N TYR A 34 0.13 12.27 -4.50
CA TYR A 34 1.52 12.58 -4.81
C TYR A 34 1.73 13.93 -5.48
N ARG A 35 0.65 14.74 -5.68
CA ARG A 35 0.75 16.04 -6.39
C ARG A 35 1.84 16.94 -5.81
N GLY A 36 1.96 17.03 -4.49
CA GLY A 36 2.99 17.83 -3.82
C GLY A 36 4.42 17.34 -4.11
N ILE A 37 4.64 16.02 -4.12
CA ILE A 37 5.93 15.41 -4.44
C ILE A 37 6.25 15.59 -5.94
N ILE A 38 5.27 15.35 -6.81
CA ILE A 38 5.43 15.53 -8.26
C ILE A 38 5.83 16.98 -8.57
N ASN A 39 5.13 17.97 -8.05
CA ASN A 39 5.45 19.38 -8.26
C ASN A 39 6.88 19.75 -7.80
N THR A 40 7.37 19.09 -6.75
CA THR A 40 8.71 19.38 -6.20
C THR A 40 9.82 18.72 -7.03
N LEU A 41 9.60 17.49 -7.53
CA LEU A 41 10.66 16.68 -8.12
C LEU A 41 10.65 16.63 -9.66
N SER A 42 9.57 17.08 -10.32
CA SER A 42 9.41 16.98 -11.79
C SER A 42 10.46 17.75 -12.61
N SER A 43 11.15 18.70 -12.00
CA SER A 43 12.24 19.41 -12.66
C SER A 43 13.51 18.55 -12.85
N ARG A 44 13.66 17.43 -12.12
CA ARG A 44 14.88 16.58 -12.15
C ARG A 44 14.59 15.07 -12.22
N CYS A 45 13.34 14.67 -12.04
CA CYS A 45 12.92 13.26 -12.11
C CYS A 45 11.69 13.13 -13.01
N ARG A 46 11.55 11.95 -13.65
CA ARG A 46 10.30 11.54 -14.29
C ARG A 46 9.46 10.81 -13.26
N LEU A 47 8.35 11.39 -12.85
CA LEU A 47 7.45 10.90 -11.81
C LEU A 47 6.28 10.15 -12.45
N ILE A 48 6.18 8.85 -12.19
CA ILE A 48 5.16 7.97 -12.76
C ILE A 48 4.29 7.44 -11.61
N ALA A 49 3.00 7.73 -11.64
CA ALA A 49 2.07 7.36 -10.58
C ALA A 49 0.82 6.70 -11.17
N PRO A 50 0.73 5.37 -11.24
CA PRO A 50 -0.49 4.68 -11.61
C PRO A 50 -1.50 4.71 -10.46
N ASP A 51 -2.80 4.73 -10.82
CA ASP A 51 -3.86 4.30 -9.92
C ASP A 51 -3.90 2.77 -9.93
N PHE A 52 -3.82 2.14 -8.78
CA PHE A 52 -3.99 0.69 -8.70
C PHE A 52 -5.37 0.26 -9.19
N PRO A 53 -5.51 -0.94 -9.80
CA PRO A 53 -6.81 -1.49 -10.15
C PRO A 53 -7.81 -1.45 -8.99
N GLY A 54 -9.01 -0.96 -9.28
CA GLY A 54 -10.05 -0.72 -8.28
C GLY A 54 -9.93 0.58 -7.49
N CYS A 55 -8.98 1.45 -7.86
CA CYS A 55 -8.75 2.74 -7.21
C CYS A 55 -8.70 3.88 -8.24
N GLY A 56 -8.96 5.10 -7.79
CA GLY A 56 -8.87 6.30 -8.62
C GLY A 56 -9.67 6.21 -9.91
N GLY A 57 -9.01 6.45 -11.03
CA GLY A 57 -9.59 6.38 -12.39
C GLY A 57 -9.32 5.06 -13.13
N SER A 58 -8.78 4.03 -12.44
CA SER A 58 -8.49 2.72 -13.03
C SER A 58 -9.67 1.76 -12.91
N ASP A 59 -9.77 0.84 -13.88
CA ASP A 59 -10.75 -0.25 -13.86
C ASP A 59 -10.53 -1.17 -12.64
N THR A 60 -11.62 -1.82 -12.21
CA THR A 60 -11.56 -2.79 -11.10
C THR A 60 -11.31 -4.19 -11.64
N MET A 61 -10.43 -4.93 -10.96
CA MET A 61 -10.21 -6.35 -11.23
C MET A 61 -11.49 -7.18 -10.99
N THR A 62 -11.65 -8.27 -11.74
CA THR A 62 -12.81 -9.18 -11.64
C THR A 62 -12.65 -10.21 -10.51
N GLU A 63 -11.42 -10.59 -10.18
CA GLU A 63 -11.08 -11.54 -9.13
C GLU A 63 -10.24 -10.87 -8.02
N PRO A 64 -10.28 -11.41 -6.79
CA PRO A 64 -9.46 -10.90 -5.69
C PRO A 64 -7.97 -11.07 -5.97
N TRP A 65 -7.21 -10.00 -5.77
CA TRP A 65 -5.78 -9.98 -5.97
C TRP A 65 -4.97 -10.27 -4.69
N THR A 66 -3.86 -10.96 -4.89
CA THR A 66 -2.79 -11.15 -3.91
C THR A 66 -1.72 -10.06 -4.06
N LEU A 67 -0.72 -10.07 -3.18
CA LEU A 67 0.43 -9.17 -3.31
C LEU A 67 1.28 -9.50 -4.55
N GLU A 68 1.32 -10.76 -4.95
CA GLU A 68 1.97 -11.20 -6.18
C GLU A 68 1.26 -10.65 -7.43
N ASP A 69 -0.08 -10.64 -7.44
CA ASP A 69 -0.85 -10.08 -8.56
C ASP A 69 -0.60 -8.57 -8.73
N TYR A 70 -0.54 -7.82 -7.60
CA TYR A 70 -0.16 -6.40 -7.64
C TYR A 70 1.27 -6.20 -8.15
N SER A 71 2.19 -7.08 -7.76
CA SER A 71 3.58 -7.01 -8.24
C SER A 71 3.68 -7.30 -9.73
N ASN A 72 2.97 -8.31 -10.22
CA ASN A 72 2.90 -8.64 -11.64
C ASN A 72 2.27 -7.50 -12.46
N PHE A 73 1.23 -6.86 -11.92
CA PHE A 73 0.66 -5.66 -12.53
C PHE A 73 1.71 -4.54 -12.65
N VAL A 74 2.45 -4.25 -11.58
CA VAL A 74 3.49 -3.21 -11.61
C VAL A 74 4.58 -3.54 -12.61
N LEU A 75 5.03 -4.80 -12.70
CA LEU A 75 6.02 -5.22 -13.69
C LEU A 75 5.54 -4.97 -15.12
N LYS A 76 4.31 -5.39 -15.44
CA LYS A 76 3.71 -5.17 -16.77
C LYS A 76 3.51 -3.69 -17.08
N PHE A 77 3.14 -2.90 -16.08
CA PHE A 77 2.99 -1.45 -16.23
C PHE A 77 4.34 -0.78 -16.54
N LEU A 78 5.41 -1.16 -15.82
CA LEU A 78 6.77 -0.66 -16.10
C LEU A 78 7.24 -1.08 -17.48
N ASP A 79 7.04 -2.34 -17.87
CA ASP A 79 7.42 -2.86 -19.19
C ASP A 79 6.70 -2.11 -20.33
N ALA A 80 5.40 -1.88 -20.19
CA ALA A 80 4.60 -1.13 -21.18
C ALA A 80 5.05 0.33 -21.34
N LEU A 81 5.72 0.92 -20.35
CA LEU A 81 6.30 2.27 -20.40
C LEU A 81 7.80 2.25 -20.75
N GLY A 82 8.41 1.07 -20.96
CA GLY A 82 9.83 0.91 -21.21
C GLY A 82 10.72 1.34 -20.04
N ILE A 83 10.23 1.21 -18.80
CA ILE A 83 10.92 1.63 -17.57
C ILE A 83 11.54 0.41 -16.90
N LYS A 84 12.85 0.49 -16.65
CA LYS A 84 13.59 -0.53 -15.93
C LYS A 84 14.16 0.03 -14.63
N ASP A 85 13.98 -0.73 -13.55
CA ASP A 85 14.56 -0.46 -12.22
C ASP A 85 14.40 1.02 -11.75
N PRO A 86 13.17 1.57 -11.69
CA PRO A 86 12.95 2.93 -11.22
C PRO A 86 13.28 3.05 -9.73
N ILE A 87 13.53 4.27 -9.23
CA ILE A 87 13.39 4.51 -7.80
C ILE A 87 11.94 4.21 -7.42
N MET A 88 11.75 3.44 -6.36
CA MET A 88 10.40 3.05 -5.92
C MET A 88 9.98 3.88 -4.71
N MET A 89 8.81 4.51 -4.78
CA MET A 89 8.24 5.25 -3.65
C MET A 89 6.83 4.76 -3.39
N GLY A 90 6.56 4.29 -2.17
CA GLY A 90 5.26 3.70 -1.85
C GLY A 90 4.66 4.20 -0.54
N HIS A 91 3.38 4.59 -0.58
CA HIS A 91 2.59 4.91 0.60
C HIS A 91 1.74 3.71 1.02
N SER A 92 1.71 3.39 2.32
CA SER A 92 0.82 2.38 2.90
C SER A 92 0.83 1.06 2.12
N HIS A 93 -0.25 0.69 1.41
CA HIS A 93 -0.30 -0.48 0.53
C HIS A 93 0.75 -0.42 -0.60
N GLY A 94 0.94 0.73 -1.22
CA GLY A 94 2.00 0.92 -2.22
C GLY A 94 3.41 0.68 -1.64
N GLY A 95 3.62 1.03 -0.37
CA GLY A 95 4.83 0.70 0.37
C GLY A 95 4.99 -0.82 0.58
N ARG A 96 3.91 -1.53 0.87
CA ARG A 96 3.89 -3.02 0.94
C ARG A 96 4.30 -3.65 -0.39
N VAL A 97 3.77 -3.15 -1.51
CA VAL A 97 4.14 -3.63 -2.86
C VAL A 97 5.60 -3.33 -3.14
N THR A 98 6.08 -2.12 -2.84
CA THR A 98 7.49 -1.74 -2.96
C THR A 98 8.41 -2.67 -2.18
N LEU A 99 8.13 -2.90 -0.89
CA LEU A 99 8.89 -3.80 -0.04
C LEU A 99 8.94 -5.22 -0.60
N TYR A 100 7.78 -5.76 -1.01
CA TYR A 100 7.69 -7.11 -1.54
C TYR A 100 8.47 -7.29 -2.83
N MET A 101 8.27 -6.39 -3.80
CA MET A 101 8.94 -6.47 -5.10
C MET A 101 10.46 -6.36 -4.98
N THR A 102 10.93 -5.43 -4.14
CA THR A 102 12.37 -5.24 -3.89
C THR A 102 12.98 -6.44 -3.16
N ALA A 103 12.31 -6.91 -2.10
CA ALA A 103 12.79 -8.04 -1.30
C ALA A 103 12.82 -9.37 -2.08
N LYS A 104 11.90 -9.55 -3.04
CA LYS A 104 11.85 -10.71 -3.92
C LYS A 104 12.76 -10.61 -5.14
N GLY A 105 13.43 -9.46 -5.34
CA GLY A 105 14.28 -9.23 -6.52
C GLY A 105 13.50 -9.15 -7.83
N LEU A 106 12.20 -8.80 -7.78
CA LEU A 106 11.36 -8.60 -8.97
C LEU A 106 11.72 -7.30 -9.68
N VAL A 107 12.22 -6.33 -8.93
CA VAL A 107 12.82 -5.07 -9.38
C VAL A 107 14.12 -4.87 -8.61
N ASN A 108 15.07 -4.13 -9.20
CA ASN A 108 16.33 -3.81 -8.55
C ASN A 108 16.51 -2.28 -8.46
N PRO A 109 15.70 -1.58 -7.66
CA PRO A 109 15.73 -0.14 -7.58
C PRO A 109 17.04 0.35 -6.96
N GLU A 110 17.55 1.50 -7.45
CA GLU A 110 18.69 2.14 -6.83
C GLU A 110 18.40 2.58 -5.39
N LYS A 111 17.18 3.02 -5.13
CA LYS A 111 16.69 3.49 -3.82
C LYS A 111 15.21 3.19 -3.65
N ILE A 112 14.75 3.05 -2.41
CA ILE A 112 13.32 3.03 -2.10
C ILE A 112 12.96 4.08 -1.06
N VAL A 113 11.74 4.62 -1.17
CA VAL A 113 11.15 5.55 -0.21
C VAL A 113 9.82 4.98 0.28
N LEU A 114 9.68 4.85 1.58
CA LEU A 114 8.53 4.25 2.25
C LEU A 114 7.81 5.31 3.06
N LEU A 115 6.61 5.66 2.64
CA LEU A 115 5.78 6.68 3.26
C LEU A 115 4.68 5.98 4.08
N ASP A 116 4.78 6.01 5.40
CA ASP A 116 3.82 5.33 6.30
C ASP A 116 3.45 3.92 5.81
N ALA A 117 4.45 3.14 5.39
CA ALA A 117 4.26 1.92 4.60
C ALA A 117 3.63 0.78 5.41
N ALA A 118 2.73 0.03 4.80
CA ALA A 118 2.31 -1.26 5.33
C ALA A 118 3.32 -2.35 4.95
N GLY A 119 3.32 -3.48 5.66
CA GLY A 119 4.22 -4.61 5.37
C GLY A 119 4.19 -5.66 6.45
N LEU A 120 3.80 -5.28 7.64
CA LEU A 120 3.78 -6.16 8.80
C LEU A 120 2.34 -6.51 9.18
N ILE A 121 2.14 -7.69 9.74
CA ILE A 121 0.87 -8.02 10.41
C ILE A 121 0.87 -7.35 11.78
N PRO A 122 -0.09 -6.44 12.06
CA PRO A 122 -0.15 -5.76 13.34
C PRO A 122 -0.29 -6.76 14.51
N LYS A 123 0.44 -6.52 15.59
CA LYS A 123 0.23 -7.28 16.83
C LYS A 123 -1.14 -6.95 17.39
N LYS A 124 -2.10 -7.87 17.20
CA LYS A 124 -3.47 -7.70 17.72
C LYS A 124 -3.46 -7.71 19.24
N SER A 125 -4.09 -6.70 19.85
CA SER A 125 -4.35 -6.70 21.28
C SER A 125 -5.28 -7.86 21.69
N PHE A 126 -5.35 -8.20 22.96
CA PHE A 126 -6.26 -9.24 23.49
C PHE A 126 -7.72 -8.95 23.09
N LYS A 127 -8.15 -7.69 23.19
CA LYS A 127 -9.49 -7.24 22.79
C LYS A 127 -9.75 -7.44 21.29
N GLN A 128 -8.76 -7.12 20.45
CA GLN A 128 -8.84 -7.33 18.99
C GLN A 128 -8.85 -8.82 18.62
N LYS A 129 -8.06 -9.67 19.31
CA LYS A 129 -8.08 -11.13 19.13
C LYS A 129 -9.43 -11.73 19.50
N PHE A 130 -10.02 -11.28 20.64
CA PHE A 130 -11.34 -11.72 21.08
C PHE A 130 -12.43 -11.30 20.08
N ARG A 131 -12.41 -10.02 19.65
CA ARG A 131 -13.33 -9.49 18.65
C ARG A 131 -13.25 -10.27 17.32
N ALA A 132 -12.05 -10.59 16.85
CA ALA A 132 -11.85 -11.39 15.63
C ALA A 132 -12.36 -12.84 15.78
N LYS A 133 -12.14 -13.49 16.94
CA LYS A 133 -12.68 -14.82 17.24
C LYS A 133 -14.21 -14.81 17.29
N SER A 134 -14.80 -13.82 17.97
CA SER A 134 -16.26 -13.66 18.06
C SER A 134 -16.88 -13.46 16.67
N PHE A 135 -16.27 -12.62 15.83
CA PHE A 135 -16.75 -12.44 14.45
C PHE A 135 -16.67 -13.72 13.64
N LYS A 136 -15.57 -14.49 13.76
CA LYS A 136 -15.40 -15.76 13.06
C LYS A 136 -16.48 -16.78 13.48
N ALA A 137 -16.81 -16.86 14.77
CA ALA A 137 -17.87 -17.71 15.30
C ALA A 137 -19.26 -17.28 14.80
N ILE A 138 -19.57 -15.97 14.85
CA ILE A 138 -20.83 -15.42 14.34
C ILE A 138 -20.96 -15.67 12.84
N LYS A 139 -19.90 -15.42 12.06
CA LYS A 139 -19.87 -15.68 10.62
C LYS A 139 -20.14 -17.16 10.33
N TRP A 140 -19.45 -18.08 11.01
CA TRP A 140 -19.66 -19.52 10.86
C TRP A 140 -21.10 -19.90 11.15
N PHE A 141 -21.68 -19.43 12.27
CA PHE A 141 -23.07 -19.71 12.64
C PHE A 141 -24.07 -19.20 11.60
N LEU A 142 -23.91 -17.95 11.15
CA LEU A 142 -24.81 -17.32 10.16
C LEU A 142 -24.67 -17.89 8.74
N THR A 143 -23.59 -18.62 8.46
CA THR A 143 -23.36 -19.28 7.15
C THR A 143 -23.84 -20.71 7.10
N LEU A 144 -24.32 -21.29 8.22
CA LEU A 144 -24.91 -22.63 8.23
C LEU A 144 -26.14 -22.67 7.30
N PRO A 145 -26.31 -23.73 6.47
CA PRO A 145 -27.35 -23.79 5.43
C PRO A 145 -28.76 -23.46 5.91
N VAL A 146 -29.14 -23.95 7.08
CA VAL A 146 -30.46 -23.75 7.69
C VAL A 146 -30.63 -22.29 8.14
N ILE A 147 -29.59 -21.72 8.79
CA ILE A 147 -29.64 -20.38 9.37
C ILE A 147 -29.54 -19.31 8.30
N ARG A 148 -28.73 -19.54 7.26
CA ARG A 148 -28.58 -18.64 6.12
C ARG A 148 -29.91 -18.28 5.46
N LYS A 149 -30.87 -19.22 5.43
CA LYS A 149 -32.22 -19.01 4.86
C LYS A 149 -33.04 -17.97 5.65
N PHE A 150 -32.75 -17.80 6.95
CA PHE A 150 -33.45 -16.91 7.85
C PHE A 150 -32.62 -15.69 8.33
N SER A 151 -31.33 -15.66 8.02
CA SER A 151 -30.37 -14.66 8.54
C SER A 151 -30.31 -13.35 7.74
N GLY A 152 -31.29 -13.08 6.87
CA GLY A 152 -31.33 -11.95 5.92
C GLY A 152 -30.70 -10.68 6.49
N GLY A 153 -29.58 -10.23 5.92
CA GLY A 153 -28.86 -9.00 6.32
C GLY A 153 -28.09 -9.05 7.65
N LEU A 154 -28.27 -10.09 8.51
CA LEU A 154 -27.55 -10.19 9.79
C LEU A 154 -26.04 -10.37 9.59
N LEU A 155 -25.62 -11.10 8.57
CA LEU A 155 -24.21 -11.25 8.21
C LEU A 155 -23.60 -9.91 7.80
N ASP A 156 -24.32 -9.10 7.03
CA ASP A 156 -23.83 -7.79 6.60
C ASP A 156 -23.83 -6.79 7.75
N ARG A 157 -24.79 -6.90 8.70
CA ARG A 157 -24.75 -6.12 9.93
C ARG A 157 -23.56 -6.50 10.81
N ALA A 158 -23.25 -7.79 10.91
CA ALA A 158 -22.04 -8.27 11.60
C ALA A 158 -20.76 -7.78 10.91
N ARG A 159 -20.68 -7.86 9.58
CA ARG A 159 -19.55 -7.33 8.80
C ARG A 159 -19.34 -5.84 9.06
N ARG A 160 -20.40 -5.03 9.01
CA ARG A 160 -20.33 -3.58 9.30
C ARG A 160 -19.84 -3.29 10.71
N HIS A 161 -20.29 -4.06 11.69
CA HIS A 161 -19.89 -3.85 13.09
C HIS A 161 -18.43 -4.21 13.38
N TYR A 162 -17.93 -5.27 12.74
CA TYR A 162 -16.58 -5.80 13.00
C TYR A 162 -15.52 -5.35 11.98
N GLY A 163 -15.92 -4.91 10.79
CA GLY A 163 -15.03 -4.46 9.72
C GLY A 163 -14.45 -3.07 9.97
N SER A 164 -13.29 -2.80 9.38
CA SER A 164 -12.75 -1.43 9.27
C SER A 164 -13.57 -0.58 8.30
N ALA A 165 -13.38 0.74 8.32
CA ALA A 165 -14.01 1.66 7.37
C ALA A 165 -13.73 1.24 5.92
N ASP A 166 -12.47 0.97 5.59
CA ASP A 166 -12.02 0.54 4.26
C ASP A 166 -12.66 -0.78 3.82
N TYR A 167 -12.73 -1.75 4.75
CA TYR A 167 -13.39 -3.04 4.48
C TYR A 167 -14.89 -2.86 4.20
N ASN A 168 -15.55 -1.97 4.92
CA ASN A 168 -16.99 -1.74 4.77
C ASN A 168 -17.35 -0.95 3.50
N ALA A 169 -16.51 -0.02 3.08
CA ALA A 169 -16.70 0.79 1.89
C ALA A 169 -16.41 0.02 0.58
N ALA A 170 -15.54 -1.00 0.63
CA ALA A 170 -15.07 -1.70 -0.55
C ALA A 170 -16.11 -2.68 -1.14
N PRO A 171 -16.20 -2.82 -2.48
CA PRO A 171 -16.88 -3.92 -3.16
C PRO A 171 -16.35 -5.29 -2.72
N GLU A 172 -17.10 -6.38 -2.99
CA GLU A 172 -16.75 -7.72 -2.49
C GLU A 172 -15.36 -8.19 -2.95
N VAL A 173 -15.01 -7.99 -4.22
CA VAL A 173 -13.71 -8.34 -4.79
C VAL A 173 -12.60 -7.63 -4.01
N LEU A 174 -12.71 -6.32 -3.81
CA LEU A 174 -11.74 -5.53 -3.08
C LEU A 174 -11.68 -5.90 -1.60
N ARG A 175 -12.80 -6.27 -0.96
CA ARG A 175 -12.80 -6.77 0.43
C ARG A 175 -11.98 -8.06 0.59
N ARG A 176 -12.13 -8.99 -0.35
CA ARG A 176 -11.35 -10.24 -0.34
C ARG A 176 -9.88 -9.99 -0.59
N THR A 177 -9.56 -9.08 -1.50
CA THR A 177 -8.21 -8.58 -1.76
C THR A 177 -7.59 -7.97 -0.49
N LEU A 178 -8.29 -7.04 0.16
CA LEU A 178 -7.80 -6.40 1.39
C LEU A 178 -7.48 -7.43 2.48
N VAL A 179 -8.36 -8.44 2.66
CA VAL A 179 -8.12 -9.51 3.64
C VAL A 179 -6.86 -10.32 3.31
N SER A 180 -6.59 -10.61 2.04
CA SER A 180 -5.35 -11.27 1.61
C SER A 180 -4.13 -10.41 1.97
N LEU A 181 -4.16 -9.13 1.61
CA LEU A 181 -3.04 -8.20 1.79
C LEU A 181 -2.69 -7.97 3.27
N VAL A 182 -3.69 -7.73 4.15
CA VAL A 182 -3.43 -7.45 5.58
C VAL A 182 -2.98 -8.69 6.36
N ASN A 183 -3.10 -9.88 5.80
CA ASN A 183 -2.61 -11.13 6.38
C ASN A 183 -1.26 -11.57 5.81
N THR A 184 -0.65 -10.78 4.94
CA THR A 184 0.70 -11.05 4.40
C THR A 184 1.75 -10.31 5.23
N ASP A 185 2.63 -11.05 5.89
CA ASP A 185 3.74 -10.51 6.68
C ASP A 185 5.03 -10.55 5.86
N LEU A 186 5.76 -9.46 5.83
CA LEU A 186 6.99 -9.33 5.04
C LEU A 186 8.27 -9.43 5.88
N ARG A 187 8.17 -9.60 7.22
CA ARG A 187 9.35 -9.58 8.11
C ARG A 187 10.48 -10.46 7.64
N ASP A 188 10.17 -11.69 7.24
CA ASP A 188 11.17 -12.69 6.90
C ASP A 188 11.95 -12.38 5.61
N ILE A 189 11.39 -11.54 4.73
CA ILE A 189 12.01 -11.18 3.46
C ILE A 189 12.69 -9.80 3.46
N LEU A 190 12.38 -8.92 4.42
CA LEU A 190 12.97 -7.57 4.47
C LEU A 190 14.51 -7.55 4.52
N PRO A 191 15.21 -8.50 5.20
CA PRO A 191 16.68 -8.51 5.20
C PRO A 191 17.32 -8.74 3.83
N SER A 192 16.56 -9.15 2.82
CA SER A 192 17.07 -9.31 1.44
C SER A 192 17.16 -7.99 0.66
N ILE A 193 16.54 -6.92 1.13
CA ILE A 193 16.62 -5.58 0.52
C ILE A 193 18.02 -5.03 0.73
N LYS A 194 18.69 -4.67 -0.37
CA LYS A 194 20.10 -4.20 -0.34
C LYS A 194 20.27 -2.73 -0.73
N CYS A 195 19.25 -2.14 -1.34
CA CYS A 195 19.32 -0.74 -1.73
C CYS A 195 19.07 0.20 -0.54
N PRO A 196 19.62 1.42 -0.56
CA PRO A 196 19.31 2.46 0.41
C PRO A 196 17.79 2.68 0.52
N SER A 197 17.28 2.71 1.75
CA SER A 197 15.86 2.72 2.05
C SER A 197 15.51 3.85 3.01
N LEU A 198 14.76 4.84 2.54
CA LEU A 198 14.26 5.94 3.37
C LEU A 198 12.85 5.63 3.86
N LEU A 199 12.66 5.66 5.16
CA LEU A 199 11.35 5.56 5.80
C LEU A 199 10.93 6.95 6.30
N ILE A 200 9.77 7.44 5.86
CA ILE A 200 9.14 8.66 6.38
C ILE A 200 7.82 8.27 7.03
N TRP A 201 7.67 8.67 8.29
CA TRP A 201 6.54 8.19 9.09
C TRP A 201 5.94 9.25 9.98
N GLY A 202 4.61 9.26 10.06
CA GLY A 202 3.90 10.09 11.03
C GLY A 202 4.01 9.55 12.45
N GLU A 203 4.28 10.45 13.40
CA GLU A 203 4.38 10.10 14.83
C GLU A 203 3.12 9.39 15.33
N ASN A 204 1.94 9.81 14.85
CA ASN A 204 0.62 9.33 15.25
C ASN A 204 -0.07 8.46 14.19
N ALA A 205 0.70 7.85 13.28
CA ALA A 205 0.15 6.96 12.26
C ALA A 205 -0.52 5.75 12.93
N ASP A 206 -1.83 5.63 12.80
CA ASP A 206 -2.66 4.60 13.46
C ASP A 206 -2.82 3.34 12.60
N ALA A 207 -2.92 3.49 11.28
CA ALA A 207 -3.04 2.37 10.36
C ALA A 207 -1.74 1.55 10.23
N THR A 208 -0.59 2.23 10.33
CA THR A 208 0.75 1.65 10.32
C THR A 208 1.55 2.27 11.48
N PRO A 209 1.45 1.74 12.68
CA PRO A 209 2.06 2.35 13.86
C PRO A 209 3.57 2.56 13.73
N LEU A 210 4.10 3.63 14.33
CA LEU A 210 5.53 3.94 14.34
C LEU A 210 6.41 2.76 14.82
N SER A 211 5.85 1.87 15.65
CA SER A 211 6.52 0.60 16.01
C SER A 211 6.82 -0.29 14.82
N ASP A 212 5.97 -0.27 13.80
CA ASP A 212 6.18 -1.07 12.59
C ASP A 212 7.31 -0.47 11.74
N ALA A 213 7.39 0.88 11.65
CA ALA A 213 8.52 1.57 11.01
C ALA A 213 9.86 1.17 11.62
N LYS A 214 9.95 1.18 12.96
CA LYS A 214 11.16 0.78 13.69
C LYS A 214 11.57 -0.68 13.44
N ILE A 215 10.58 -1.57 13.28
CA ILE A 215 10.85 -2.96 12.93
C ILE A 215 11.36 -3.04 11.48
N ILE A 216 10.72 -2.36 10.53
CA ILE A 216 11.16 -2.34 9.12
C ILE A 216 12.58 -1.79 9.03
N GLU A 217 12.88 -0.65 9.68
CA GLU A 217 14.21 -0.06 9.74
C GLU A 217 15.25 -1.04 10.29
N SER A 218 14.92 -1.75 11.37
CA SER A 218 15.86 -2.72 11.98
C SER A 218 16.12 -3.96 11.14
N LEU A 219 15.24 -4.29 10.19
CA LEU A 219 15.35 -5.49 9.35
C LEU A 219 16.03 -5.22 8.01
N ILE A 220 15.91 -4.00 7.47
CA ILE A 220 16.54 -3.62 6.20
C ILE A 220 17.97 -3.11 6.50
N PRO A 221 19.02 -3.73 5.93
CA PRO A 221 20.41 -3.41 6.28
C PRO A 221 20.85 -1.95 6.08
N ASP A 222 20.34 -1.29 5.04
CA ASP A 222 20.63 0.12 4.72
C ASP A 222 19.31 0.92 4.75
N ALA A 223 18.79 1.15 5.93
CA ALA A 223 17.56 1.90 6.14
C ALA A 223 17.73 3.04 7.15
N GLY A 224 17.04 4.16 6.88
CA GLY A 224 16.96 5.29 7.79
C GLY A 224 15.53 5.77 7.98
N LEU A 225 15.12 6.01 9.24
CA LEU A 225 13.78 6.45 9.61
C LEU A 225 13.75 7.94 9.96
N CYS A 226 12.89 8.69 9.25
CA CYS A 226 12.54 10.07 9.57
C CYS A 226 11.10 10.12 10.11
N VAL A 227 10.92 10.60 11.33
CA VAL A 227 9.60 10.74 11.97
C VAL A 227 9.13 12.19 11.87
N ILE A 228 7.98 12.40 11.23
CA ILE A 228 7.33 13.73 11.14
C ILE A 228 6.38 13.89 12.32
N LYS A 229 6.74 14.81 13.22
CA LYS A 229 6.00 15.03 14.48
C LYS A 229 4.60 15.58 14.24
N GLY A 230 3.66 15.11 15.05
CA GLY A 230 2.28 15.57 15.08
C GLY A 230 1.43 15.13 13.87
N THR A 231 1.97 14.31 12.96
CA THR A 231 1.26 13.83 11.77
C THR A 231 0.72 12.40 11.93
N GLY A 232 -0.32 12.08 11.18
CA GLY A 232 -0.94 10.76 11.10
C GLY A 232 -0.41 9.94 9.93
N HIS A 233 -1.31 9.12 9.35
CA HIS A 233 -0.98 8.14 8.29
C HIS A 233 -0.68 8.74 6.90
N PHE A 234 -0.87 10.04 6.72
CA PHE A 234 -0.54 10.77 5.49
C PHE A 234 0.51 11.86 5.79
N SER A 235 1.57 11.48 6.50
CA SER A 235 2.60 12.39 7.00
C SER A 235 3.16 13.34 5.92
N PHE A 236 3.38 12.82 4.72
CA PHE A 236 3.88 13.56 3.56
C PHE A 236 2.86 14.54 2.95
N CYS A 237 1.56 14.35 3.18
CA CYS A 237 0.50 15.29 2.81
C CYS A 237 0.24 16.32 3.91
N GLU A 238 0.34 15.93 5.17
CA GLU A 238 0.09 16.77 6.34
C GLU A 238 1.22 17.78 6.59
N ARG A 239 2.47 17.40 6.27
CA ARG A 239 3.66 18.25 6.36
C ARG A 239 4.47 18.19 5.04
N PRO A 240 3.90 18.69 3.93
CA PRO A 240 4.49 18.48 2.60
C PRO A 240 5.86 19.12 2.45
N TYR A 241 6.11 20.28 3.05
CA TYR A 241 7.42 20.95 2.97
C TYR A 241 8.52 20.13 3.64
N GLU A 242 8.25 19.58 4.82
CA GLU A 242 9.20 18.77 5.58
C GLU A 242 9.47 17.45 4.84
N ALA A 243 8.41 16.74 4.45
CA ALA A 243 8.52 15.48 3.72
C ALA A 243 9.26 15.65 2.38
N ASN A 244 8.92 16.69 1.61
CA ASN A 244 9.57 16.97 0.34
C ASN A 244 11.06 17.33 0.50
N ALA A 245 11.43 18.07 1.53
CA ALA A 245 12.84 18.38 1.82
C ALA A 245 13.64 17.10 2.11
N ILE A 246 13.09 16.20 2.93
CA ILE A 246 13.71 14.90 3.24
C ILE A 246 13.83 14.04 1.97
N ILE A 247 12.76 13.88 1.20
CA ILE A 247 12.75 13.12 -0.05
C ILE A 247 13.77 13.71 -1.03
N ASN A 248 13.76 15.03 -1.20
CA ASN A 248 14.64 15.74 -2.13
C ASN A 248 16.13 15.58 -1.80
N SER A 249 16.49 15.43 -0.54
CA SER A 249 17.87 15.20 -0.11
C SER A 249 18.31 13.75 -0.31
N PHE A 250 17.37 12.81 -0.36
CA PHE A 250 17.65 11.39 -0.52
C PHE A 250 17.70 10.94 -1.98
N ILE A 251 16.79 11.42 -2.84
CA ILE A 251 16.76 11.12 -4.29
C ILE A 251 17.77 11.97 -5.05
#